data_152c543e89d7e646baa89393d8dea9da
#
_entry.id   152c543e89d7e646baa89393d8dea9da
#
_cell.length_a   1.000
_cell.length_b   1.000
_cell.length_c   1.000
_cell.angle_alpha   90.00
_cell.angle_beta   90.00
_cell.angle_gamma   90.00
#
_symmetry.space_group_name_H-M   'P 1'
#
loop_
_entity.id
_entity.type
_entity.pdbx_description
1 polymer ?
#
loop_
_entity_poly.entity_id
_entity_poly.type
_entity_poly.pdbx_seq_one_letter_code
_entity_poly.pdbx_strand_id
1 'polypeptide(L)'
;MGAETVLVRCCISGGGPAGMMLGLLLARAGVDVLVLEKHADFLRDFRGDTLHPSTLEVLHELGLLERLLTLPHQKVARINGQFGDLALTVADFSHLSTRCRFVAFMPEWDFLNFLAEVAAHYSTFQLRMQADVTGLIEEAGSVVGIRANTPDGPLEVRAS
;
A
#
# COMPACT_ATOMS: atom_id res chain seq x y z
N MET A 1 28.53 10.55 13.29
CA MET A 1 28.31 9.30 12.53
C MET A 1 27.81 9.71 11.15
N GLY A 2 28.38 9.14 10.07
CA GLY A 2 27.88 9.43 8.71
C GLY A 2 26.48 8.87 8.49
N ALA A 3 25.75 9.43 7.51
CA ALA A 3 24.47 8.87 7.10
C ALA A 3 24.67 7.47 6.48
N GLU A 4 23.76 6.54 6.79
CA GLU A 4 23.68 5.28 6.06
C GLU A 4 23.26 5.57 4.61
N THR A 5 23.92 4.94 3.64
CA THR A 5 23.56 5.13 2.22
C THR A 5 23.08 3.80 1.64
N VAL A 6 21.90 3.80 1.04
CA VAL A 6 21.27 2.67 0.36
C VAL A 6 21.09 2.98 -1.12
N LEU A 7 21.37 2.02 -1.99
CA LEU A 7 21.21 2.13 -3.44
C LEU A 7 20.09 1.20 -3.90
N VAL A 8 19.12 1.72 -4.64
CA VAL A 8 18.00 0.95 -5.21
C VAL A 8 17.66 1.48 -6.60
N ARG A 9 16.80 0.73 -7.33
CA ARG A 9 16.23 1.22 -8.60
C ARG A 9 15.06 2.15 -8.38
N CYS A 10 14.30 1.93 -7.32
CA CYS A 10 13.14 2.75 -6.98
C CYS A 10 13.03 2.92 -5.46
N CYS A 11 12.78 4.14 -5.00
CA CYS A 11 12.46 4.43 -3.62
C CYS A 11 11.05 5.03 -3.53
N ILE A 12 10.22 4.48 -2.65
CA ILE A 12 8.84 4.92 -2.42
C ILE A 12 8.73 5.50 -1.02
N SER A 13 8.28 6.74 -0.93
CA SER A 13 7.99 7.41 0.34
C SER A 13 6.51 7.23 0.71
N GLY A 14 6.26 6.45 1.76
CA GLY A 14 4.94 6.12 2.29
C GLY A 14 4.55 4.66 2.08
N GLY A 15 4.35 3.95 3.19
CA GLY A 15 3.92 2.53 3.25
C GLY A 15 2.40 2.35 3.30
N GLY A 16 1.63 3.33 2.82
CA GLY A 16 0.18 3.20 2.67
C GLY A 16 -0.23 2.28 1.50
N PRO A 17 -1.54 2.11 1.23
CA PRO A 17 -2.04 1.17 0.21
C PRO A 17 -1.42 1.36 -1.18
N ALA A 18 -1.25 2.60 -1.62
CA ALA A 18 -0.66 2.91 -2.91
C ALA A 18 0.83 2.55 -2.96
N GLY A 19 1.61 2.95 -1.93
CA GLY A 19 3.05 2.68 -1.87
C GLY A 19 3.35 1.19 -1.74
N MET A 20 2.62 0.48 -0.89
CA MET A 20 2.78 -0.96 -0.72
C MET A 20 2.40 -1.75 -1.97
N MET A 21 1.30 -1.38 -2.65
CA MET A 21 0.90 -2.01 -3.90
C MET A 21 1.93 -1.73 -5.01
N LEU A 22 2.39 -0.49 -5.16
CA LEU A 22 3.42 -0.14 -6.14
C LEU A 22 4.72 -0.90 -5.86
N GLY A 23 5.14 -0.96 -4.58
CA GLY A 23 6.33 -1.71 -4.16
C GLY A 23 6.24 -3.19 -4.52
N LEU A 24 5.10 -3.82 -4.25
CA LEU A 24 4.83 -5.21 -4.62
C LEU A 24 4.91 -5.42 -6.14
N LEU A 25 4.28 -4.55 -6.93
CA LEU A 25 4.27 -4.68 -8.40
C LEU A 25 5.67 -4.52 -8.99
N LEU A 26 6.45 -3.55 -8.50
CA LEU A 26 7.84 -3.35 -8.93
C LEU A 26 8.73 -4.53 -8.55
N ALA A 27 8.64 -5.01 -7.32
CA ALA A 27 9.40 -6.17 -6.87
C ALA A 27 9.07 -7.43 -7.68
N ARG A 28 7.80 -7.66 -7.95
CA ARG A 28 7.34 -8.76 -8.83
C ARG A 28 7.91 -8.64 -10.24
N ALA A 29 8.12 -7.43 -10.73
CA ALA A 29 8.77 -7.16 -12.03
C ALA A 29 10.30 -7.23 -11.98
N GLY A 30 10.91 -7.59 -10.83
CA GLY A 30 12.35 -7.71 -10.66
C GLY A 30 13.05 -6.37 -10.48
N VAL A 31 12.35 -5.31 -10.12
CA VAL A 31 12.92 -4.00 -9.82
C VAL A 31 13.27 -3.91 -8.34
N ASP A 32 14.52 -3.56 -8.02
CA ASP A 32 14.92 -3.30 -6.64
C ASP A 32 14.19 -2.08 -6.11
N VAL A 33 13.35 -2.29 -5.12
CA VAL A 33 12.49 -1.26 -4.54
C VAL A 33 12.62 -1.22 -3.02
N LEU A 34 12.71 0.00 -2.49
CA LEU A 34 12.65 0.28 -1.06
C LEU A 34 11.45 1.16 -0.77
N VAL A 35 10.54 0.66 0.07
CA VAL A 35 9.42 1.43 0.61
C VAL A 35 9.81 1.94 2.00
N LEU A 36 9.67 3.24 2.23
CA LEU A 36 9.91 3.89 3.52
C LEU A 36 8.57 4.28 4.15
N GLU A 37 8.35 3.85 5.39
CA GLU A 37 7.18 4.22 6.19
C GLU A 37 7.64 4.90 7.49
N LYS A 38 7.11 6.07 7.78
CA LYS A 38 7.51 6.85 8.95
C LYS A 38 7.08 6.27 10.29
N HIS A 39 6.06 5.44 10.30
CA HIS A 39 5.56 4.83 11.52
C HIS A 39 6.21 3.47 11.79
N ALA A 40 6.04 2.98 13.03
CA ALA A 40 6.59 1.70 13.47
C ALA A 40 5.78 0.48 12.97
N ASP A 41 4.52 0.69 12.64
CA ASP A 41 3.58 -0.33 12.19
C ASP A 41 2.53 0.26 11.23
N PHE A 42 1.57 -0.55 10.80
CA PHE A 42 0.45 -0.11 9.96
C PHE A 42 -0.82 0.24 10.76
N LEU A 43 -0.78 0.14 12.09
CA LEU A 43 -1.92 0.55 12.92
C LEU A 43 -2.12 2.06 12.82
N ARG A 44 -3.29 2.46 12.35
CA ARG A 44 -3.73 3.86 12.23
C ARG A 44 -5.12 3.99 12.77
N ASP A 45 -5.45 5.20 13.20
CA ASP A 45 -6.84 5.56 13.45
C ASP A 45 -7.66 5.30 12.18
N PHE A 46 -8.89 4.84 12.39
CA PHE A 46 -9.86 4.44 11.38
C PHE A 46 -9.82 5.31 10.12
N ARG A 47 -9.23 4.78 9.06
CA ARG A 47 -9.24 5.37 7.71
C ARG A 47 -9.15 4.26 6.67
N GLY A 48 -10.10 4.27 5.72
CA GLY A 48 -9.94 3.49 4.50
C GLY A 48 -10.21 1.99 4.62
N ASP A 49 -11.00 1.55 5.60
CA ASP A 49 -11.31 0.12 5.83
C ASP A 49 -12.16 -0.51 4.72
N THR A 50 -12.02 -0.02 3.49
CA THR A 50 -12.80 -0.50 2.35
C THR A 50 -11.90 -0.80 1.15
N LEU A 51 -12.01 -2.02 0.63
CA LEU A 51 -11.41 -2.41 -0.64
C LEU A 51 -12.50 -2.43 -1.72
N HIS A 52 -12.33 -1.56 -2.70
CA HIS A 52 -13.25 -1.42 -3.82
C HIS A 52 -13.13 -2.55 -4.83
N PRO A 53 -14.17 -2.82 -5.64
CA PRO A 53 -14.15 -3.85 -6.68
C PRO A 53 -12.94 -3.76 -7.62
N SER A 54 -12.47 -2.55 -7.95
CA SER A 54 -11.28 -2.35 -8.79
C SER A 54 -10.00 -2.85 -8.13
N THR A 55 -9.83 -2.63 -6.84
CA THR A 55 -8.67 -3.15 -6.09
C THR A 55 -8.71 -4.67 -6.00
N LEU A 56 -9.91 -5.22 -5.76
CA LEU A 56 -10.11 -6.68 -5.73
C LEU A 56 -9.84 -7.32 -7.10
N GLU A 57 -10.16 -6.63 -8.21
CA GLU A 57 -9.85 -7.10 -9.56
C GLU A 57 -8.34 -7.16 -9.80
N VAL A 58 -7.59 -6.10 -9.43
CA VAL A 58 -6.12 -6.11 -9.48
C VAL A 58 -5.55 -7.28 -8.67
N LEU A 59 -6.05 -7.52 -7.47
CA LEU A 59 -5.60 -8.66 -6.66
C LEU A 59 -5.95 -10.01 -7.28
N HIS A 60 -7.08 -10.10 -7.99
CA HIS A 60 -7.41 -11.29 -8.76
C HIS A 60 -6.43 -11.54 -9.90
N GLU A 61 -6.11 -10.52 -10.69
CA GLU A 61 -5.13 -10.60 -11.78
C GLU A 61 -3.72 -10.96 -11.26
N LEU A 62 -3.40 -10.55 -10.04
CA LEU A 62 -2.15 -10.92 -9.37
C LEU A 62 -2.16 -12.35 -8.78
N GLY A 63 -3.32 -13.02 -8.76
CA GLY A 63 -3.49 -14.34 -8.14
C GLY A 63 -3.54 -14.30 -6.61
N LEU A 64 -3.82 -13.14 -6.02
CA LEU A 64 -3.78 -12.89 -4.57
C LEU A 64 -5.16 -12.80 -3.91
N LEU A 65 -6.23 -12.66 -4.71
CA LEU A 65 -7.57 -12.39 -4.20
C LEU A 65 -8.07 -13.46 -3.23
N GLU A 66 -7.97 -14.73 -3.60
CA GLU A 66 -8.50 -15.82 -2.78
C GLU A 66 -7.81 -15.87 -1.41
N ARG A 67 -6.49 -15.66 -1.39
CA ARG A 67 -5.71 -15.59 -0.14
C ARG A 67 -6.10 -14.38 0.69
N LEU A 68 -6.29 -13.20 0.09
CA LEU A 68 -6.76 -12.00 0.81
C LEU A 68 -8.13 -12.26 1.45
N LEU A 69 -9.07 -12.85 0.70
CA LEU A 69 -10.42 -13.11 1.20
C LEU A 69 -10.51 -14.21 2.27
N THR A 70 -9.41 -14.84 2.66
CA THR A 70 -9.36 -15.67 3.88
C THR A 70 -9.24 -14.85 5.14
N LEU A 71 -8.78 -13.59 5.05
CA LEU A 71 -8.72 -12.68 6.19
C LEU A 71 -10.14 -12.24 6.59
N PRO A 72 -10.35 -11.87 7.88
CA PRO A 72 -11.65 -11.38 8.34
C PRO A 72 -12.11 -10.16 7.53
N HIS A 73 -13.28 -10.24 6.93
CA HIS A 73 -13.86 -9.14 6.14
C HIS A 73 -15.38 -9.27 6.06
N GLN A 74 -16.05 -8.17 5.67
CA GLN A 74 -17.46 -8.13 5.36
C GLN A 74 -17.66 -7.73 3.90
N LYS A 75 -18.58 -8.39 3.20
CA LYS A 75 -18.94 -8.09 1.80
C LYS A 75 -20.20 -7.26 1.75
N VAL A 76 -20.13 -6.09 1.10
CA VAL A 76 -21.26 -5.19 0.92
C VAL A 76 -21.48 -4.95 -0.56
N ALA A 77 -22.54 -5.57 -1.12
CA ALA A 77 -22.91 -5.42 -2.52
C ALA A 77 -23.78 -4.18 -2.78
N ARG A 78 -24.46 -3.67 -1.74
CA ARG A 78 -25.34 -2.49 -1.81
C ARG A 78 -25.17 -1.61 -0.58
N ILE A 79 -25.09 -0.32 -0.82
CA ILE A 79 -25.05 0.69 0.25
C ILE A 79 -26.40 1.39 0.26
N ASN A 80 -27.10 1.30 1.37
CA ASN A 80 -28.38 1.96 1.57
C ASN A 80 -28.21 3.15 2.54
N GLY A 81 -28.91 4.25 2.26
CA GLY A 81 -28.97 5.42 3.11
C GLY A 81 -30.41 5.66 3.59
N GLN A 82 -30.54 6.20 4.80
CA GLN A 82 -31.82 6.65 5.35
C GLN A 82 -31.80 8.18 5.48
N PHE A 83 -32.74 8.85 4.85
CA PHE A 83 -32.88 10.31 4.88
C PHE A 83 -34.29 10.67 5.39
N GLY A 84 -34.45 10.85 6.70
CA GLY A 84 -35.75 10.92 7.33
C GLY A 84 -36.50 9.61 7.13
N ASP A 85 -37.70 9.67 6.54
CA ASP A 85 -38.56 8.51 6.24
C ASP A 85 -38.23 7.86 4.88
N LEU A 86 -37.31 8.43 4.11
CA LEU A 86 -36.92 7.93 2.78
C LEU A 86 -35.72 7.01 2.87
N ALA A 87 -35.89 5.74 2.47
CA ALA A 87 -34.79 4.78 2.28
C ALA A 87 -34.39 4.78 0.81
N LEU A 88 -33.09 4.96 0.54
CA LEU A 88 -32.50 4.98 -0.81
C LEU A 88 -31.33 4.01 -0.91
N THR A 89 -31.19 3.33 -2.05
CA THR A 89 -29.94 2.66 -2.41
C THR A 89 -28.99 3.72 -2.96
N VAL A 90 -27.93 4.01 -2.22
CA VAL A 90 -26.90 5.00 -2.58
C VAL A 90 -25.92 4.43 -3.62
N ALA A 91 -25.57 3.15 -3.49
CA ALA A 91 -24.72 2.44 -4.44
C ALA A 91 -25.12 0.96 -4.55
N ASP A 92 -25.08 0.43 -5.76
CA ASP A 92 -25.29 -0.98 -6.06
C ASP A 92 -24.15 -1.49 -6.95
N PHE A 93 -23.31 -2.35 -6.39
CA PHE A 93 -22.15 -2.94 -7.07
C PHE A 93 -22.51 -4.24 -7.81
N SER A 94 -23.73 -4.78 -7.65
CA SER A 94 -24.14 -6.07 -8.22
C SER A 94 -24.14 -6.09 -9.74
N HIS A 95 -24.21 -4.91 -10.38
CA HIS A 95 -24.24 -4.74 -11.84
C HIS A 95 -22.86 -4.54 -12.47
N LEU A 96 -21.78 -4.48 -11.69
CA LEU A 96 -20.45 -4.34 -12.21
C LEU A 96 -20.03 -5.58 -13.01
N SER A 97 -19.24 -5.36 -14.06
CA SER A 97 -18.66 -6.44 -14.89
C SER A 97 -17.38 -7.02 -14.29
N THR A 98 -17.11 -6.77 -13.02
CA THR A 98 -15.94 -7.27 -12.28
C THR A 98 -16.24 -8.61 -11.61
N ARG A 99 -15.19 -9.36 -11.26
CA ARG A 99 -15.31 -10.62 -10.52
C ARG A 99 -15.94 -10.43 -9.14
N CYS A 100 -15.48 -9.40 -8.42
CA CYS A 100 -16.01 -9.03 -7.11
C CYS A 100 -17.01 -7.88 -7.25
N ARG A 101 -18.29 -8.19 -7.13
CA ARG A 101 -19.39 -7.22 -7.23
C ARG A 101 -19.79 -6.69 -5.86
N PHE A 102 -18.80 -6.37 -5.03
CA PHE A 102 -18.97 -5.90 -3.66
C PHE A 102 -17.76 -5.08 -3.23
N VAL A 103 -17.95 -4.24 -2.23
CA VAL A 103 -16.88 -3.63 -1.44
C VAL A 103 -16.56 -4.57 -0.28
N ALA A 104 -15.29 -4.87 -0.07
CA ALA A 104 -14.86 -5.61 1.10
C ALA A 104 -14.50 -4.62 2.21
N PHE A 105 -15.15 -4.75 3.37
CA PHE A 105 -14.80 -4.03 4.59
C PHE A 105 -13.81 -4.88 5.38
N MET A 106 -12.59 -4.40 5.53
CA MET A 106 -11.56 -5.00 6.38
C MET A 106 -10.65 -3.90 6.92
N PRO A 107 -10.05 -4.09 8.10
CA PRO A 107 -9.09 -3.14 8.63
C PRO A 107 -7.96 -2.88 7.64
N GLU A 108 -7.61 -1.60 7.40
CA GLU A 108 -6.56 -1.25 6.44
C GLU A 108 -5.22 -1.89 6.81
N TRP A 109 -4.90 -2.01 8.11
CA TRP A 109 -3.66 -2.66 8.56
C TRP A 109 -3.60 -4.15 8.20
N ASP A 110 -4.72 -4.88 8.14
CA ASP A 110 -4.74 -6.27 7.70
C ASP A 110 -4.40 -6.36 6.22
N PHE A 111 -4.93 -5.45 5.40
CA PHE A 111 -4.59 -5.34 3.99
C PHE A 111 -3.12 -4.98 3.78
N LEU A 112 -2.59 -4.00 4.52
CA LEU A 112 -1.19 -3.57 4.41
C LEU A 112 -0.22 -4.66 4.87
N ASN A 113 -0.51 -5.34 5.99
CA ASN A 113 0.26 -6.48 6.44
C ASN A 113 0.26 -7.62 5.43
N PHE A 114 -0.89 -7.90 4.81
CA PHE A 114 -1.00 -8.88 3.74
C PHE A 114 -0.11 -8.53 2.54
N LEU A 115 -0.13 -7.26 2.09
CA LEU A 115 0.75 -6.81 1.00
C LEU A 115 2.23 -6.92 1.37
N ALA A 116 2.60 -6.54 2.60
CA ALA A 116 3.97 -6.63 3.10
C ALA A 116 4.45 -8.08 3.14
N GLU A 117 3.61 -9.00 3.63
CA GLU A 117 3.91 -10.42 3.68
C GLU A 117 4.14 -11.00 2.27
N VAL A 118 3.26 -10.66 1.32
CA VAL A 118 3.40 -11.10 -0.08
C VAL A 118 4.65 -10.52 -0.71
N ALA A 119 4.91 -9.22 -0.53
CA ALA A 119 6.05 -8.53 -1.12
C ALA A 119 7.38 -9.04 -0.57
N ALA A 120 7.45 -9.43 0.70
CA ALA A 120 8.65 -9.98 1.34
C ALA A 120 9.16 -11.30 0.72
N HIS A 121 8.35 -11.99 -0.08
CA HIS A 121 8.81 -13.17 -0.84
C HIS A 121 9.69 -12.80 -2.05
N TYR A 122 9.72 -11.54 -2.47
CA TYR A 122 10.59 -11.06 -3.55
C TYR A 122 11.87 -10.50 -2.96
N SER A 123 13.02 -11.03 -3.37
CA SER A 123 14.35 -10.57 -2.90
C SER A 123 14.65 -9.12 -3.27
N THR A 124 13.92 -8.56 -4.24
CA THR A 124 14.01 -7.17 -4.70
C THR A 124 13.13 -6.21 -3.92
N PHE A 125 12.34 -6.70 -2.94
CA PHE A 125 11.50 -5.86 -2.08
C PHE A 125 12.16 -5.59 -0.74
N GLN A 126 12.17 -4.32 -0.36
CA GLN A 126 12.57 -3.89 0.97
C GLN A 126 11.52 -2.94 1.54
N LEU A 127 11.16 -3.13 2.81
CA LEU A 127 10.31 -2.23 3.58
C LEU A 127 11.06 -1.78 4.82
N ARG A 128 11.19 -0.47 5.02
CA ARG A 128 11.79 0.10 6.22
C ARG A 128 10.76 0.95 6.95
N MET A 129 10.35 0.47 8.11
CA MET A 129 9.50 1.20 9.03
C MET A 129 10.31 2.21 9.83
N GLN A 130 9.64 3.19 10.45
CA GLN A 130 10.26 4.27 11.22
C GLN A 130 11.29 5.09 10.41
N ALA A 131 11.05 5.25 9.10
CA ALA A 131 11.87 6.03 8.20
C ALA A 131 11.09 7.26 7.70
N ASP A 132 11.27 8.38 8.37
CA ASP A 132 10.57 9.64 8.06
C ASP A 132 11.34 10.41 6.98
N VAL A 133 10.77 10.47 5.78
CA VAL A 133 11.36 11.16 4.63
C VAL A 133 11.29 12.66 4.85
N THR A 134 12.45 13.33 4.82
CA THR A 134 12.59 14.75 5.14
C THR A 134 12.96 15.63 3.94
N GLY A 135 13.41 15.04 2.84
CA GLY A 135 13.78 15.82 1.67
C GLY A 135 14.27 15.00 0.49
N LEU A 136 14.46 15.68 -0.63
CA LEU A 136 15.01 15.14 -1.86
C LEU A 136 16.53 15.31 -1.91
N ILE A 137 17.21 14.43 -2.65
CA ILE A 137 18.60 14.60 -3.06
C ILE A 137 18.57 14.98 -4.54
N GLU A 138 19.08 16.16 -4.86
CA GLU A 138 19.13 16.68 -6.22
C GLU A 138 20.58 16.83 -6.67
N GLU A 139 20.87 16.40 -7.89
CA GLU A 139 22.16 16.56 -8.55
C GLU A 139 21.94 16.97 -10.02
N ALA A 140 22.63 18.02 -10.45
CA ALA A 140 22.54 18.55 -11.82
C ALA A 140 21.06 18.80 -12.29
N GLY A 141 20.16 19.22 -11.36
CA GLY A 141 18.76 19.51 -11.68
C GLY A 141 17.85 18.28 -11.77
N SER A 142 18.35 17.10 -11.40
CA SER A 142 17.56 15.85 -11.34
C SER A 142 17.46 15.34 -9.91
N VAL A 143 16.30 14.78 -9.55
CA VAL A 143 16.13 14.06 -8.28
C VAL A 143 16.80 12.70 -8.43
N VAL A 144 17.80 12.45 -7.57
CA VAL A 144 18.58 11.22 -7.56
C VAL A 144 18.41 10.39 -6.28
N GLY A 145 17.55 10.86 -5.38
CA GLY A 145 17.31 10.15 -4.13
C GLY A 145 16.52 10.96 -3.11
N ILE A 146 16.47 10.45 -1.90
CA ILE A 146 15.79 11.05 -0.76
C ILE A 146 16.62 10.96 0.51
N ARG A 147 16.33 11.84 1.48
CA ARG A 147 16.83 11.78 2.86
C ARG A 147 15.72 11.42 3.79
N ALA A 148 16.03 10.59 4.78
CA ALA A 148 15.09 10.20 5.83
C ALA A 148 15.78 10.18 7.19
N ASN A 149 14.99 10.35 8.25
CA ASN A 149 15.40 10.09 9.62
C ASN A 149 14.91 8.71 10.04
N THR A 150 15.78 7.94 10.69
CA THR A 150 15.46 6.64 11.29
C THR A 150 15.91 6.61 12.75
N PRO A 151 15.46 5.64 13.56
CA PRO A 151 15.94 5.48 14.93
C PRO A 151 17.46 5.25 15.01
N ASP A 152 18.06 4.67 13.96
CA ASP A 152 19.49 4.37 13.88
C ASP A 152 20.30 5.56 13.37
N GLY A 153 19.65 6.65 12.96
CA GLY A 153 20.26 7.87 12.46
C GLY A 153 19.80 8.28 11.06
N PRO A 154 20.51 9.25 10.43
CA PRO A 154 20.19 9.72 9.09
C PRO A 154 20.39 8.63 8.02
N LEU A 155 19.44 8.55 7.09
CA LEU A 155 19.44 7.65 5.94
C LEU A 155 19.41 8.47 4.64
N GLU A 156 20.30 8.14 3.70
CA GLU A 156 20.20 8.58 2.32
C GLU A 156 19.90 7.38 1.41
N VAL A 157 18.84 7.50 0.62
CA VAL A 157 18.52 6.49 -0.40
C VAL A 157 18.71 7.11 -1.77
N ARG A 158 19.55 6.50 -2.58
CA ARG A 158 19.78 6.88 -3.97
C ARG A 158 19.06 5.92 -4.90
N ALA A 159 18.38 6.47 -5.88
CA ALA A 159 17.61 5.72 -6.89
C ALA A 159 18.07 6.09 -8.31
N SER A 160 18.16 5.08 -9.19
CA SER A 160 18.68 5.25 -10.56
C SER A 160 17.79 4.57 -11.61
#